data_a0c23b324682cbf37cf1544c00dfbeac
#
_entry.id   a0c23b324682cbf37cf1544c00dfbeac
#
_cell.length_a   1.000
_cell.length_b   1.000
_cell.length_c   1.000
_cell.angle_alpha   90.00
_cell.angle_beta   90.00
_cell.angle_gamma   90.00
#
_symmetry.space_group_name_H-M   'P 1'
#
loop_
_entity.id
_entity.type
_entity.pdbx_description
1 polymer ?
#
loop_
_entity_poly.entity_id
_entity_poly.type
_entity_poly.pdbx_seq_one_letter_code
_entity_poly.pdbx_strand_id
1 'polypeptide(L)'
;TTPPSANRTLPGPTFRDQIVRARRGQGVFRANVLLREERCRVTGVDEPRHLKASHIKPWRDATDTERLDGANGLLLSPHIDHLFDEGYITFSASQELVLVPEVRTKLLDAWGIDESVRVGAFTREQGAYLDYHRANVFKRALLER
;
A
#
# COMPACT_ATOMS: atom_id res chain seq x y z
N THR A 1 18.18 16.29 -26.63
CA THR A 1 18.40 15.70 -26.77
C THR A 1 18.56 15.36 -27.12
N THR A 2 19.26 15.56 -27.08
CA THR A 2 19.79 15.16 -27.23
C THR A 2 20.07 14.77 -27.65
N PRO A 3 20.57 14.80 -27.72
CA PRO A 3 21.16 14.37 -27.79
C PRO A 3 21.51 14.12 -28.10
N PRO A 4 21.97 14.09 -28.08
CA PRO A 4 22.52 13.70 -28.03
C PRO A 4 22.78 13.39 -28.21
N SER A 5 22.92 13.37 -28.15
CA SER A 5 23.34 12.94 -28.06
C SER A 5 23.40 12.57 -28.27
N ALA A 6 23.70 12.54 -28.67
CA ALA A 6 23.90 12.00 -28.46
C ALA A 6 24.01 11.80 -28.53
N ASN A 7 24.33 11.89 -29.40
CA ASN A 7 24.63 11.41 -29.09
C ASN A 7 25.11 11.93 -28.60
N ARG A 8 25.11 12.65 -29.35
CA ARG A 8 25.55 13.06 -28.08
C ARG A 8 24.55 12.77 -27.03
N THR A 9 24.85 11.90 -26.20
CA THR A 9 23.93 11.41 -25.24
C THR A 9 23.88 12.35 -24.04
N LEU A 10 22.68 12.80 -23.68
CA LEU A 10 22.49 13.49 -22.41
C LEU A 10 22.64 12.50 -21.28
N PRO A 11 23.28 12.91 -20.18
CA PRO A 11 23.33 12.02 -19.00
C PRO A 11 21.94 11.77 -18.48
N GLY A 12 21.69 10.56 -18.02
CA GLY A 12 20.44 10.22 -17.37
C GLY A 12 20.30 10.92 -16.02
N PRO A 13 19.15 10.79 -15.38
CA PRO A 13 18.93 11.38 -14.06
C PRO A 13 19.95 10.85 -13.07
N THR A 14 20.46 11.72 -12.21
CA THR A 14 21.33 11.31 -11.14
C THR A 14 20.53 10.52 -10.11
N PHE A 15 21.25 9.79 -9.23
CA PHE A 15 20.63 9.10 -8.10
C PHE A 15 19.84 10.09 -7.23
N ARG A 16 20.41 11.28 -7.02
CA ARG A 16 19.76 12.35 -6.26
C ARG A 16 18.43 12.76 -6.91
N ASP A 17 18.44 12.97 -8.25
CA ASP A 17 17.24 13.34 -8.97
C ASP A 17 16.16 12.28 -8.86
N GLN A 18 16.54 11.00 -8.92
CA GLN A 18 15.63 9.89 -8.77
C GLN A 18 15.00 9.87 -7.37
N ILE A 19 15.78 10.13 -6.33
CA ILE A 19 15.27 10.20 -4.96
C ILE A 19 14.30 11.35 -4.81
N VAL A 20 14.64 12.53 -5.33
CA VAL A 20 13.75 13.70 -5.26
C VAL A 20 12.43 13.40 -5.96
N ARG A 21 12.49 12.80 -7.14
CA ARG A 21 11.30 12.46 -7.91
C ARG A 21 10.42 11.45 -7.20
N ALA A 22 11.05 10.43 -6.60
CA ALA A 22 10.32 9.42 -5.83
C ALA A 22 9.62 10.05 -4.62
N ARG A 23 10.30 10.97 -3.92
CA ARG A 23 9.69 11.67 -2.78
C ARG A 23 8.51 12.52 -3.19
N ARG A 24 8.60 13.21 -4.32
CA ARG A 24 7.48 14.00 -4.85
C ARG A 24 6.32 13.11 -5.21
N GLY A 25 6.58 11.99 -5.85
CA GLY A 25 5.54 11.03 -6.20
C GLY A 25 4.83 10.49 -4.96
N GLN A 26 5.60 10.19 -3.91
CA GLN A 26 5.03 9.72 -2.64
C GLN A 26 4.17 10.81 -1.99
N GLY A 27 4.60 12.07 -2.05
CA GLY A 27 3.81 13.19 -1.52
C GLY A 27 2.51 13.37 -2.27
N VAL A 28 2.52 13.29 -3.59
CA VAL A 28 1.33 13.38 -4.43
C VAL A 28 0.38 12.22 -4.13
N PHE A 29 0.92 11.00 -4.07
CA PHE A 29 0.14 9.82 -3.75
C PHE A 29 -0.56 9.98 -2.39
N ARG A 30 0.19 10.39 -1.35
CA ARG A 30 -0.37 10.58 -0.03
C ARG A 30 -1.51 11.58 -0.04
N ALA A 31 -1.33 12.72 -0.73
CA ALA A 31 -2.38 13.72 -0.84
C ALA A 31 -3.63 13.13 -1.50
N ASN A 32 -3.46 12.31 -2.54
CA ASN A 32 -4.57 11.67 -3.23
C ASN A 32 -5.28 10.64 -2.35
N VAL A 33 -4.53 9.89 -1.54
CA VAL A 33 -5.14 8.93 -0.60
C VAL A 33 -5.96 9.67 0.46
N LEU A 34 -5.44 10.80 0.97
CA LEU A 34 -6.14 11.58 1.98
C LEU A 34 -7.46 12.18 1.50
N LEU A 35 -7.65 12.28 0.19
CA LEU A 35 -8.94 12.71 -0.36
C LEU A 35 -10.01 11.61 -0.27
N ARG A 36 -9.61 10.37 -0.04
CA ARG A 36 -10.50 9.20 -0.09
C ARG A 36 -10.61 8.44 1.22
N GLU A 37 -9.55 8.46 2.02
CA GLU A 37 -9.46 7.67 3.25
C GLU A 37 -9.28 8.59 4.43
N GLU A 38 -9.96 8.30 5.55
CA GLU A 38 -9.93 9.15 6.73
C GLU A 38 -9.22 8.51 7.91
N ARG A 39 -9.08 7.19 7.90
CA ARG A 39 -8.57 6.44 9.06
C ARG A 39 -7.97 5.12 8.64
N CYS A 40 -7.20 4.53 9.55
CA CYS A 40 -6.78 3.14 9.38
C CYS A 40 -8.01 2.25 9.55
N ARG A 41 -8.27 1.43 8.55
CA ARG A 41 -9.46 0.56 8.56
C ARG A 41 -9.38 -0.56 9.59
N VAL A 42 -8.19 -0.84 10.11
CA VAL A 42 -7.99 -1.90 11.10
C VAL A 42 -7.99 -1.35 12.51
N THR A 43 -7.23 -0.29 12.75
CA THR A 43 -7.08 0.26 14.11
C THR A 43 -8.08 1.37 14.43
N GLY A 44 -8.63 2.01 13.43
CA GLY A 44 -9.53 3.15 13.62
C GLY A 44 -8.81 4.47 13.89
N VAL A 45 -7.49 4.49 13.94
CA VAL A 45 -6.73 5.73 14.14
C VAL A 45 -7.01 6.68 12.98
N ASP A 46 -7.40 7.93 13.30
CA ASP A 46 -7.79 8.92 12.31
C ASP A 46 -6.93 10.18 12.34
N GLU A 47 -5.75 10.10 12.94
CA GLU A 47 -4.80 11.20 12.98
C GLU A 47 -3.77 11.00 11.87
N PRO A 48 -3.84 11.78 10.77
CA PRO A 48 -3.00 11.54 9.58
C PRO A 48 -1.50 11.52 9.87
N ARG A 49 -1.04 12.26 10.89
CA ARG A 49 0.38 12.29 11.22
C ARG A 49 0.93 10.93 11.63
N HIS A 50 0.07 10.04 12.09
CA HIS A 50 0.46 8.72 12.57
C HIS A 50 0.08 7.60 11.63
N LEU A 51 -0.34 7.95 10.41
CA LEU A 51 -0.77 6.99 9.40
C LEU A 51 0.14 7.04 8.18
N LYS A 52 0.31 5.87 7.57
CA LYS A 52 1.05 5.72 6.33
C LYS A 52 0.10 5.61 5.16
N ALA A 53 0.43 6.27 4.05
CA ALA A 53 -0.27 6.05 2.79
C ALA A 53 0.35 4.80 2.15
N SER A 54 -0.40 3.72 2.17
CA SER A 54 0.09 2.40 1.75
C SER A 54 -0.43 2.09 0.35
N HIS A 55 0.46 1.72 -0.58
CA HIS A 55 0.05 1.25 -1.90
C HIS A 55 -0.56 -0.14 -1.77
N ILE A 56 -1.72 -0.35 -2.40
CA ILE A 56 -2.37 -1.66 -2.47
C ILE A 56 -1.64 -2.52 -3.48
N LYS A 57 -1.53 -2.06 -4.73
CA LYS A 57 -0.65 -2.66 -5.72
C LYS A 57 0.73 -2.03 -5.51
N PRO A 58 1.75 -2.84 -5.20
CA PRO A 58 3.06 -2.30 -4.81
C PRO A 58 3.67 -1.38 -5.87
N TRP A 59 4.42 -0.40 -5.40
CA TRP A 59 5.12 0.55 -6.25
C TRP A 59 5.88 -0.13 -7.39
N ARG A 60 6.62 -1.20 -7.06
CA ARG A 60 7.46 -1.91 -8.04
C ARG A 60 6.66 -2.53 -9.18
N ASP A 61 5.39 -2.84 -8.93
CA ASP A 61 4.52 -3.49 -9.92
C ASP A 61 3.57 -2.51 -10.61
N ALA A 62 3.53 -1.27 -10.13
CA ALA A 62 2.55 -0.29 -10.56
C ALA A 62 3.06 0.55 -11.73
N THR A 63 2.16 0.95 -12.60
CA THR A 63 2.47 1.94 -13.65
C THR A 63 2.61 3.32 -13.02
N ASP A 64 3.12 4.29 -13.79
CA ASP A 64 3.23 5.65 -13.28
C ASP A 64 1.88 6.22 -12.84
N THR A 65 0.83 5.94 -13.59
CA THR A 65 -0.52 6.38 -13.24
C THR A 65 -1.00 5.71 -11.94
N GLU A 66 -0.77 4.40 -11.82
CA GLU A 66 -1.18 3.65 -10.63
C GLU A 66 -0.42 4.08 -9.38
N ARG A 67 0.84 4.51 -9.55
CA ARG A 67 1.66 4.96 -8.43
C ARG A 67 1.14 6.23 -7.77
N LEU A 68 0.39 7.04 -8.50
CA LEU A 68 -0.16 8.30 -8.01
C LEU A 68 -1.65 8.20 -7.70
N ASP A 69 -2.29 7.11 -8.08
CA ASP A 69 -3.73 6.94 -7.94
C ASP A 69 -4.12 6.75 -6.47
N GLY A 70 -4.92 7.67 -5.94
CA GLY A 70 -5.39 7.59 -4.55
C GLY A 70 -6.25 6.37 -4.29
N ALA A 71 -6.90 5.81 -5.31
CA ALA A 71 -7.65 4.57 -5.17
C ALA A 71 -6.73 3.36 -4.99
N ASN A 72 -5.45 3.49 -5.34
CA ASN A 72 -4.45 2.45 -5.10
C ASN A 72 -3.82 2.62 -3.71
N GLY A 73 -4.58 3.14 -2.77
CA GLY A 73 -4.02 3.41 -1.46
C GLY A 73 -5.00 3.30 -0.31
N LEU A 74 -4.43 3.05 0.85
CA LEU A 74 -5.12 3.05 2.13
C LEU A 74 -4.28 3.84 3.12
N LEU A 75 -4.94 4.39 4.15
CA LEU A 75 -4.22 4.95 5.30
C LEU A 75 -4.14 3.85 6.35
N LEU A 76 -2.94 3.51 6.76
CA LEU A 76 -2.74 2.42 7.72
C LEU A 76 -1.81 2.86 8.84
N SER A 77 -2.11 2.39 10.05
CA SER A 77 -1.18 2.53 11.18
C SER A 77 0.13 1.81 10.80
N PRO A 78 1.28 2.26 11.33
CA PRO A 78 2.58 1.75 10.87
C PRO A 78 2.76 0.24 10.92
N HIS A 79 2.26 -0.42 11.97
CA HIS A 79 2.37 -1.86 12.09
C HIS A 79 1.45 -2.58 11.10
N ILE A 80 0.29 -2.00 10.82
CA ILE A 80 -0.65 -2.58 9.83
C ILE A 80 -0.10 -2.38 8.42
N ASP A 81 0.47 -1.19 8.14
CA ASP A 81 1.14 -0.92 6.87
C ASP A 81 2.24 -1.94 6.60
N HIS A 82 3.07 -2.23 7.60
CA HIS A 82 4.11 -3.23 7.49
C HIS A 82 3.54 -4.61 7.09
N LEU A 83 2.52 -5.06 7.81
CA LEU A 83 1.93 -6.38 7.54
C LEU A 83 1.28 -6.44 6.15
N PHE A 84 0.60 -5.37 5.76
CA PHE A 84 -0.08 -5.30 4.47
C PHE A 84 0.93 -5.25 3.32
N ASP A 85 1.94 -4.41 3.46
CA ASP A 85 2.99 -4.24 2.44
C ASP A 85 3.78 -5.53 2.24
N GLU A 86 4.07 -6.24 3.33
CA GLU A 86 4.83 -7.49 3.28
C GLU A 86 3.97 -8.71 2.95
N GLY A 87 2.67 -8.55 2.80
CA GLY A 87 1.80 -9.64 2.41
C GLY A 87 1.34 -10.57 3.53
N TYR A 88 1.48 -10.15 4.79
CA TYR A 88 1.03 -10.96 5.92
C TYR A 88 -0.44 -10.79 6.23
N ILE A 89 -1.04 -9.71 5.74
CA ILE A 89 -2.48 -9.50 5.81
C ILE A 89 -3.00 -9.01 4.48
N THR A 90 -4.30 -9.17 4.27
CA THR A 90 -5.01 -8.56 3.17
C THR A 90 -6.46 -8.33 3.59
N PHE A 91 -7.28 -7.83 2.68
CA PHE A 91 -8.69 -7.59 2.94
C PHE A 91 -9.52 -8.35 1.92
N SER A 92 -10.60 -9.00 2.39
CA SER A 92 -11.48 -9.75 1.50
C SER A 92 -12.49 -8.82 0.82
N ALA A 93 -13.12 -9.33 -0.23
CA ALA A 93 -14.19 -8.60 -0.91
C ALA A 93 -15.40 -8.40 0.02
N SER A 94 -15.53 -9.23 1.05
CA SER A 94 -16.60 -9.13 2.05
C SER A 94 -16.21 -8.27 3.25
N GLN A 95 -15.19 -7.42 3.11
CA GLN A 95 -14.81 -6.42 4.12
C GLN A 95 -14.26 -7.04 5.41
N GLU A 96 -13.53 -8.14 5.27
CA GLU A 96 -12.91 -8.80 6.40
C GLU A 96 -11.39 -8.70 6.34
N LEU A 97 -10.77 -8.62 7.51
CA LEU A 97 -9.32 -8.72 7.62
C LEU A 97 -8.92 -10.18 7.51
N VAL A 98 -7.96 -10.48 6.62
CA VAL A 98 -7.48 -11.83 6.40
C VAL A 98 -6.01 -11.90 6.80
N LEU A 99 -5.67 -12.82 7.70
CA LEU A 99 -4.34 -12.94 8.29
C LEU A 99 -3.69 -14.27 7.90
N VAL A 100 -2.36 -14.27 7.76
CA VAL A 100 -1.62 -15.53 7.72
C VAL A 100 -1.51 -16.07 9.16
N PRO A 101 -1.35 -17.40 9.33
CA PRO A 101 -1.29 -17.99 10.68
C PRO A 101 -0.22 -17.40 11.59
N GLU A 102 0.93 -17.01 11.07
CA GLU A 102 1.99 -16.42 11.88
C GLU A 102 1.52 -15.15 12.58
N VAL A 103 0.76 -14.31 11.89
CA VAL A 103 0.24 -13.07 12.49
C VAL A 103 -0.72 -13.41 13.62
N ARG A 104 -1.62 -14.38 13.37
CA ARG A 104 -2.61 -14.77 14.38
C ARG A 104 -1.96 -15.32 15.62
N THR A 105 -0.92 -16.13 15.47
CA THR A 105 -0.32 -16.81 16.62
C THR A 105 0.72 -15.96 17.34
N LYS A 106 1.42 -15.05 16.63
CA LYS A 106 2.57 -14.35 17.20
C LYS A 106 2.36 -12.87 17.41
N LEU A 107 1.48 -12.23 16.64
CA LEU A 107 1.41 -10.77 16.62
C LEU A 107 0.05 -10.22 17.02
N LEU A 108 -1.02 -10.99 16.84
CA LEU A 108 -2.38 -10.48 17.02
C LEU A 108 -2.57 -9.82 18.39
N ASP A 109 -2.29 -10.56 19.44
CA ASP A 109 -2.46 -10.05 20.81
C ASP A 109 -1.40 -9.01 21.15
N ALA A 110 -0.15 -9.28 20.78
CA ALA A 110 0.97 -8.39 21.12
C ALA A 110 0.79 -7.00 20.51
N TRP A 111 0.21 -6.92 19.31
CA TRP A 111 0.02 -5.66 18.61
C TRP A 111 -1.40 -5.11 18.73
N GLY A 112 -2.25 -5.77 19.51
CA GLY A 112 -3.61 -5.31 19.74
C GLY A 112 -4.47 -5.29 18.49
N ILE A 113 -4.30 -6.26 17.60
CA ILE A 113 -5.07 -6.33 16.37
C ILE A 113 -6.37 -7.10 16.62
N ASP A 114 -7.51 -6.48 16.28
CA ASP A 114 -8.81 -7.13 16.35
C ASP A 114 -9.09 -7.85 15.03
N GLU A 115 -8.98 -9.17 15.04
CA GLU A 115 -9.17 -9.97 13.84
C GLU A 115 -10.62 -9.89 13.31
N SER A 116 -11.58 -9.58 14.18
CA SER A 116 -12.99 -9.53 13.81
C SER A 116 -13.41 -8.17 13.29
N VAL A 117 -12.47 -7.22 13.15
CA VAL A 117 -12.79 -5.87 12.71
C VAL A 117 -13.41 -5.89 11.31
N ARG A 118 -14.46 -5.07 11.14
CA ARG A 118 -15.06 -4.84 9.82
C ARG A 118 -14.39 -3.61 9.23
N VAL A 119 -13.73 -3.79 8.10
CA VAL A 119 -12.87 -2.74 7.54
C VAL A 119 -13.63 -1.74 6.68
N GLY A 120 -14.93 -1.94 6.49
CA GLY A 120 -15.74 -1.03 5.70
C GLY A 120 -15.66 -1.30 4.20
N ALA A 121 -16.55 -0.65 3.45
CA ALA A 121 -16.66 -0.86 2.02
C ALA A 121 -15.47 -0.27 1.27
N PHE A 122 -15.14 -0.88 0.15
CA PHE A 122 -14.12 -0.37 -0.77
C PHE A 122 -14.82 0.10 -2.03
N THR A 123 -14.27 1.11 -2.69
CA THR A 123 -14.75 1.53 -3.99
C THR A 123 -14.41 0.46 -5.02
N ARG A 124 -15.03 0.55 -6.19
CA ARG A 124 -14.75 -0.38 -7.28
C ARG A 124 -13.27 -0.34 -7.67
N GLU A 125 -12.70 0.85 -7.72
CA GLU A 125 -11.30 1.05 -8.08
C GLU A 125 -10.37 0.44 -7.04
N GLN A 126 -10.65 0.66 -5.75
CA GLN A 126 -9.89 0.04 -4.67
C GLN A 126 -10.01 -1.49 -4.76
N GLY A 127 -11.19 -1.99 -5.08
CA GLY A 127 -11.43 -3.42 -5.20
C GLY A 127 -10.56 -4.09 -6.26
N ALA A 128 -10.36 -3.41 -7.40
CA ALA A 128 -9.50 -3.94 -8.46
C ALA A 128 -8.05 -4.05 -7.98
N TYR A 129 -7.55 -3.05 -7.25
CA TYR A 129 -6.21 -3.11 -6.68
C TYR A 129 -6.11 -4.18 -5.59
N LEU A 130 -7.16 -4.35 -4.79
CA LEU A 130 -7.19 -5.40 -3.77
C LEU A 130 -7.20 -6.80 -4.39
N ASP A 131 -7.84 -6.98 -5.53
CA ASP A 131 -7.78 -8.24 -6.27
C ASP A 131 -6.32 -8.59 -6.59
N TYR A 132 -5.56 -7.60 -7.04
CA TYR A 132 -4.13 -7.77 -7.32
C TYR A 132 -3.37 -8.16 -6.05
N HIS A 133 -3.63 -7.45 -4.96
CA HIS A 133 -2.94 -7.68 -3.68
C HIS A 133 -3.18 -9.11 -3.18
N ARG A 134 -4.42 -9.56 -3.23
CA ARG A 134 -4.76 -10.92 -2.80
C ARG A 134 -4.08 -11.99 -3.66
N ALA A 135 -3.94 -11.73 -4.95
CA ALA A 135 -3.40 -12.71 -5.88
C ALA A 135 -1.86 -12.73 -5.91
N ASN A 136 -1.22 -11.59 -5.68
CA ASN A 136 0.21 -11.43 -5.96
C ASN A 136 1.05 -11.02 -4.77
N VAL A 137 0.47 -10.41 -3.75
CA VAL A 137 1.23 -9.91 -2.58
C VAL A 137 0.97 -10.75 -1.35
N PHE A 138 -0.30 -11.06 -1.10
CA PHE A 138 -0.68 -11.81 0.09
C PHE A 138 -0.04 -13.20 0.11
N LYS A 139 0.54 -13.57 1.24
CA LYS A 139 1.29 -14.83 1.38
C LYS A 139 0.35 -16.00 1.64
N ARG A 140 -0.52 -16.23 0.68
CA ARG A 140 -1.56 -17.26 0.78
C ARG A 140 -1.01 -18.63 1.15
N ALA A 141 0.17 -18.98 0.65
CA ALA A 141 0.76 -20.28 0.92
C ALA A 141 0.99 -20.54 2.41
N LEU A 142 1.11 -19.47 3.22
CA LEU A 142 1.27 -19.60 4.66
C LEU A 142 -0.02 -20.00 5.36
N LEU A 143 -1.18 -19.84 4.71
CA LEU A 143 -2.47 -20.28 5.27
C LEU A 143 -2.63 -21.78 5.22
N GLU A 144 -1.91 -22.46 4.32
CA GLU A 144 -2.11 -23.88 4.07
C GLU A 144 -1.21 -24.77 4.91
N ARG A 145 -0.39 -24.19 5.77
CA ARG A 145 0.52 -24.94 6.62
C ARG A 145 -0.13 -25.44 7.90
#